data_f1fcfec6209b3f37d139ee25d4ac6b77
#
_entry.id   f1fcfec6209b3f37d139ee25d4ac6b77
#
_cell.length_a   1.000
_cell.length_b   1.000
_cell.length_c   1.000
_cell.angle_alpha   90.00
_cell.angle_beta   90.00
_cell.angle_gamma   90.00
#
_symmetry.space_group_name_H-M   'P 1'
#
loop_
_entity.id
_entity.type
_entity.pdbx_description
1 polymer ?
#
loop_
_entity_poly.entity_id
_entity_poly.type
_entity_poly.pdbx_seq_one_letter_code
_entity_poly.pdbx_strand_id
1 'polypeptide(L)'
;MKKIVSVLLVAVLALAIFAGCSNKQSESLTIAVPNDATNEARALLLLQAKGYIKLKDGAGITATVNDIAENPKNIKFNEVEAAQLPNVLKDVDYAVINSNYAIPANLNPVKDSLLIEDSASSYGNILAVKEGNENTPKIKALKAALESKKVADFINSKYEGAVISVVENPGDGFDATLDYDALKGQEISVAASPTPHAEILAVAKEILAEKGITLKILEFTDYVQPNNVVDSGEVDANYFQHIPYLDDFNAQNGTHIVSVL
;
A
#
# COMPACT_ATOMS: atom_id res chain seq x y z
N MET A 1 -7.86 27.80 73.16
CA MET A 1 -7.58 26.45 72.64
C MET A 1 -8.53 25.98 71.53
N LYS A 2 -9.82 26.28 71.55
CA LYS A 2 -10.81 25.85 70.56
C LYS A 2 -10.59 26.46 69.10
N LYS A 3 -10.01 27.67 68.99
CA LYS A 3 -9.77 28.33 67.66
C LYS A 3 -8.55 27.83 66.97
N ILE A 4 -7.56 27.30 67.66
CA ILE A 4 -6.31 26.78 67.04
C ILE A 4 -6.54 25.40 66.42
N VAL A 5 -7.41 24.58 67.01
CA VAL A 5 -7.78 23.24 66.53
C VAL A 5 -8.57 23.35 65.20
N SER A 6 -9.44 24.38 65.06
CA SER A 6 -10.22 24.58 63.86
C SER A 6 -9.36 25.02 62.66
N VAL A 7 -8.29 25.79 62.89
CA VAL A 7 -7.37 26.22 61.81
C VAL A 7 -6.49 25.07 61.36
N LEU A 8 -6.06 24.19 62.26
CA LEU A 8 -5.29 23.00 61.90
C LEU A 8 -6.11 21.96 61.12
N LEU A 9 -7.40 21.80 61.41
CA LEU A 9 -8.28 20.90 60.68
C LEU A 9 -8.54 21.40 59.25
N VAL A 10 -8.68 22.71 59.03
CA VAL A 10 -8.85 23.31 57.72
C VAL A 10 -7.57 23.21 56.88
N ALA A 11 -6.39 23.36 57.51
CA ALA A 11 -5.10 23.19 56.81
C ALA A 11 -4.84 21.75 56.38
N VAL A 12 -5.26 20.75 57.13
CA VAL A 12 -5.14 19.32 56.78
C VAL A 12 -6.13 18.94 55.66
N LEU A 13 -7.36 19.49 55.66
CA LEU A 13 -8.29 19.29 54.55
C LEU A 13 -7.83 19.97 53.23
N ALA A 14 -7.18 21.14 53.31
CA ALA A 14 -6.66 21.82 52.15
C ALA A 14 -5.46 21.09 51.50
N LEU A 15 -4.65 20.38 52.29
CA LEU A 15 -3.55 19.54 51.77
C LEU A 15 -4.01 18.22 51.16
N ALA A 16 -5.19 17.71 51.53
CA ALA A 16 -5.76 16.50 50.92
C ALA A 16 -6.36 16.71 49.54
N ILE A 17 -6.66 17.96 49.13
CA ILE A 17 -7.22 18.30 47.81
C ILE A 17 -6.14 18.42 46.75
N PHE A 18 -4.85 18.57 47.09
CA PHE A 18 -3.74 18.63 46.12
C PHE A 18 -3.06 17.29 45.83
N ALA A 19 -3.47 16.21 46.52
CA ALA A 19 -2.98 14.84 46.23
C ALA A 19 -3.90 14.06 45.29
N GLY A 20 -4.83 14.73 44.61
CA GLY A 20 -5.49 14.24 43.41
C GLY A 20 -4.49 14.30 42.27
N CYS A 21 -3.51 13.38 42.23
CA CYS A 21 -2.84 13.03 41.02
C CYS A 21 -3.92 12.70 40.00
N SER A 22 -4.20 13.62 39.08
CA SER A 22 -4.82 13.25 37.85
C SER A 22 -3.83 12.28 37.16
N ASN A 23 -4.03 10.99 37.37
CA ASN A 23 -3.68 10.02 36.37
C ASN A 23 -4.48 10.49 35.12
N LYS A 24 -3.91 11.39 34.33
CA LYS A 24 -4.22 11.41 32.90
C LYS A 24 -3.81 10.03 32.45
N GLN A 25 -4.74 9.10 32.50
CA GLN A 25 -4.69 7.89 31.72
C GLN A 25 -4.47 8.43 30.31
N SER A 26 -3.27 8.29 29.79
CA SER A 26 -2.99 8.66 28.40
C SER A 26 -4.00 7.88 27.60
N GLU A 27 -4.96 8.58 26.99
CA GLU A 27 -5.89 7.95 26.07
C GLU A 27 -5.02 7.16 25.11
N SER A 28 -5.20 5.83 25.09
CA SER A 28 -4.43 4.97 24.20
C SER A 28 -4.91 5.24 22.78
N LEU A 29 -4.01 5.66 21.91
CA LEU A 29 -4.30 5.82 20.49
C LEU A 29 -4.63 4.45 19.86
N THR A 30 -5.65 4.41 19.04
CA THR A 30 -5.97 3.23 18.21
C THR A 30 -5.60 3.51 16.77
N ILE A 31 -4.75 2.66 16.20
CA ILE A 31 -4.33 2.77 14.79
C ILE A 31 -4.73 1.49 14.05
N ALA A 32 -5.55 1.64 13.00
CA ALA A 32 -5.87 0.53 12.11
C ALA A 32 -4.73 0.35 11.07
N VAL A 33 -4.35 -0.91 10.85
CA VAL A 33 -3.32 -1.33 9.91
C VAL A 33 -3.81 -2.50 9.05
N PRO A 34 -3.25 -2.72 7.83
CA PRO A 34 -3.55 -3.92 7.06
C PRO A 34 -3.22 -5.19 7.84
N ASN A 35 -3.97 -6.26 7.63
CA ASN A 35 -3.76 -7.56 8.27
C ASN A 35 -3.01 -8.58 7.39
N ASP A 36 -2.63 -8.22 6.16
CA ASP A 36 -1.71 -9.03 5.38
C ASP A 36 -0.27 -8.75 5.79
N ALA A 37 0.55 -9.80 5.85
CA ALA A 37 1.86 -9.76 6.49
C ALA A 37 2.77 -8.63 5.97
N THR A 38 2.77 -8.38 4.66
CA THR A 38 3.72 -7.42 4.06
C THR A 38 3.24 -5.98 4.14
N ASN A 39 1.93 -5.71 4.04
CA ASN A 39 1.40 -4.36 4.24
C ASN A 39 1.29 -4.00 5.73
N GLU A 40 1.04 -4.97 6.63
CA GLU A 40 1.19 -4.76 8.08
C GLU A 40 2.63 -4.32 8.41
N ALA A 41 3.63 -5.10 7.96
CA ALA A 41 5.03 -4.76 8.15
C ALA A 41 5.38 -3.37 7.60
N ARG A 42 4.89 -3.02 6.42
CA ARG A 42 5.07 -1.70 5.80
C ARG A 42 4.48 -0.58 6.66
N ALA A 43 3.29 -0.78 7.22
CA ALA A 43 2.66 0.17 8.13
C ALA A 43 3.47 0.37 9.41
N LEU A 44 3.96 -0.73 10.01
CA LEU A 44 4.79 -0.68 11.20
C LEU A 44 6.15 -0.02 10.94
N LEU A 45 6.78 -0.30 9.80
CA LEU A 45 8.02 0.35 9.38
C LEU A 45 7.85 1.86 9.19
N LEU A 46 6.73 2.31 8.61
CA LEU A 46 6.40 3.73 8.52
C LEU A 46 6.29 4.38 9.91
N LEU A 47 5.56 3.75 10.84
CA LEU A 47 5.41 4.24 12.20
C LEU A 47 6.74 4.26 12.96
N GLN A 48 7.61 3.26 12.75
CA GLN A 48 8.97 3.24 13.30
C GLN A 48 9.82 4.37 12.73
N ALA A 49 9.82 4.58 11.42
CA ALA A 49 10.59 5.65 10.76
C ALA A 49 10.20 7.04 11.28
N LYS A 50 8.97 7.21 11.74
CA LYS A 50 8.46 8.45 12.35
C LYS A 50 8.57 8.47 13.88
N GLY A 51 9.18 7.45 14.51
CA GLY A 51 9.46 7.42 15.95
C GLY A 51 8.23 7.15 16.83
N TYR A 52 7.16 6.57 16.29
CA TYR A 52 5.97 6.22 17.05
C TYR A 52 6.12 4.91 17.82
N ILE A 53 6.85 3.96 17.25
CA ILE A 53 7.17 2.65 17.81
C ILE A 53 8.62 2.30 17.51
N LYS A 54 9.13 1.24 18.15
CA LYS A 54 10.38 0.59 17.78
C LYS A 54 10.12 -0.90 17.61
N LEU A 55 10.52 -1.45 16.49
CA LEU A 55 10.47 -2.88 16.22
C LEU A 55 11.70 -3.58 16.80
N LYS A 56 11.60 -4.88 17.03
CA LYS A 56 12.73 -5.74 17.42
C LYS A 56 13.82 -5.71 16.34
N ASP A 57 15.06 -5.87 16.74
CA ASP A 57 16.18 -5.96 15.82
C ASP A 57 15.97 -7.14 14.84
N GLY A 58 16.12 -6.86 13.54
CA GLY A 58 15.91 -7.84 12.48
C GLY A 58 14.45 -8.02 12.03
N ALA A 59 13.48 -7.39 12.68
CA ALA A 59 12.12 -7.33 12.17
C ALA A 59 12.10 -6.44 10.92
N GLY A 60 11.93 -7.04 9.76
CA GLY A 60 11.97 -6.39 8.46
C GLY A 60 10.59 -6.34 7.81
N ILE A 61 10.55 -6.73 6.54
CA ILE A 61 9.35 -6.70 5.68
C ILE A 61 8.28 -7.74 6.05
N THR A 62 8.49 -8.52 7.10
CA THR A 62 7.53 -9.48 7.67
C THR A 62 7.22 -9.17 9.13
N ALA A 63 7.52 -7.96 9.61
CA ALA A 63 7.24 -7.54 10.98
C ALA A 63 5.71 -7.53 11.25
N THR A 64 5.33 -8.01 12.41
CA THR A 64 3.95 -7.97 12.91
C THR A 64 3.84 -7.11 14.17
N VAL A 65 2.64 -6.82 14.62
CA VAL A 65 2.43 -6.10 15.90
C VAL A 65 3.12 -6.80 17.09
N ASN A 66 3.36 -8.10 17.02
CA ASN A 66 4.09 -8.86 18.02
C ASN A 66 5.60 -8.56 18.03
N ASP A 67 6.11 -7.91 17.00
CA ASP A 67 7.52 -7.51 16.89
C ASP A 67 7.79 -6.09 17.39
N ILE A 68 6.80 -5.44 17.96
CA ILE A 68 6.98 -4.13 18.58
C ILE A 68 7.75 -4.31 19.90
N ALA A 69 8.96 -3.77 19.95
CA ALA A 69 9.81 -3.77 21.14
C ALA A 69 9.50 -2.61 22.09
N GLU A 70 9.20 -1.43 21.54
CA GLU A 70 8.85 -0.24 22.31
C GLU A 70 7.60 0.44 21.72
N ASN A 71 6.65 0.78 22.59
CA ASN A 71 5.41 1.47 22.25
C ASN A 71 5.15 2.62 23.23
N PRO A 72 5.95 3.69 23.17
CA PRO A 72 5.92 4.77 24.17
C PRO A 72 4.60 5.57 24.19
N LYS A 73 3.82 5.49 23.11
CA LYS A 73 2.51 6.15 22.99
C LYS A 73 1.35 5.25 23.36
N ASN A 74 1.62 4.03 23.79
CA ASN A 74 0.60 3.04 24.17
C ASN A 74 -0.45 2.82 23.07
N ILE A 75 0.03 2.73 21.80
CA ILE A 75 -0.82 2.54 20.61
C ILE A 75 -1.46 1.16 20.66
N LYS A 76 -2.76 1.10 20.46
CA LYS A 76 -3.50 -0.14 20.19
C LYS A 76 -3.61 -0.32 18.70
N PHE A 77 -3.21 -1.47 18.19
CA PHE A 77 -3.32 -1.82 16.78
C PHE A 77 -4.63 -2.56 16.52
N ASN A 78 -5.30 -2.17 15.44
CA ASN A 78 -6.48 -2.84 14.91
C ASN A 78 -6.12 -3.36 13.51
N GLU A 79 -5.86 -4.67 13.41
CA GLU A 79 -5.48 -5.34 12.17
C GLU A 79 -6.76 -5.63 11.37
N VAL A 80 -6.85 -5.05 10.17
CA VAL A 80 -8.06 -5.06 9.34
C VAL A 80 -7.67 -5.38 7.90
N GLU A 81 -8.54 -6.06 7.17
CA GLU A 81 -8.36 -6.23 5.73
C GLU A 81 -8.14 -4.86 5.06
N ALA A 82 -7.12 -4.76 4.19
CA ALA A 82 -6.68 -3.50 3.60
C ALA A 82 -7.81 -2.73 2.90
N ALA A 83 -8.72 -3.43 2.21
CA ALA A 83 -9.88 -2.84 1.56
C ALA A 83 -10.89 -2.19 2.54
N GLN A 84 -10.88 -2.58 3.81
CA GLN A 84 -11.81 -2.05 4.83
C GLN A 84 -11.24 -0.85 5.59
N LEU A 85 -9.95 -0.55 5.47
CA LEU A 85 -9.30 0.52 6.22
C LEU A 85 -9.96 1.90 6.05
N PRO A 86 -10.38 2.33 4.84
CA PRO A 86 -11.10 3.59 4.70
C PRO A 86 -12.43 3.62 5.46
N ASN A 87 -13.11 2.48 5.58
CA ASN A 87 -14.41 2.38 6.23
C ASN A 87 -14.29 2.45 7.76
N VAL A 88 -13.22 1.88 8.33
CA VAL A 88 -12.99 1.86 9.79
C VAL A 88 -12.31 3.13 10.31
N LEU A 89 -11.84 4.02 9.42
CA LEU A 89 -11.16 5.27 9.80
C LEU A 89 -11.99 6.14 10.76
N LYS A 90 -13.32 6.10 10.67
CA LYS A 90 -14.22 6.83 11.56
C LYS A 90 -14.33 6.23 12.98
N ASP A 91 -13.88 4.99 13.17
CA ASP A 91 -14.02 4.21 14.41
C ASP A 91 -12.67 4.08 15.16
N VAL A 92 -11.59 4.65 14.61
CA VAL A 92 -10.23 4.66 15.17
C VAL A 92 -9.64 6.07 15.13
N ASP A 93 -8.54 6.28 15.85
CA ASP A 93 -7.88 7.60 15.83
C ASP A 93 -7.13 7.83 14.53
N TYR A 94 -6.49 6.80 13.99
CA TYR A 94 -5.75 6.83 12.72
C TYR A 94 -5.83 5.49 12.00
N ALA A 95 -5.58 5.51 10.69
CA ALA A 95 -5.41 4.31 9.88
C ALA A 95 -4.24 4.47 8.92
N VAL A 96 -3.49 3.40 8.67
CA VAL A 96 -2.48 3.35 7.61
C VAL A 96 -3.10 2.68 6.39
N ILE A 97 -3.33 3.46 5.34
CA ILE A 97 -4.16 3.06 4.19
C ILE A 97 -3.31 3.09 2.91
N ASN A 98 -3.32 1.99 2.16
CA ASN A 98 -2.70 1.92 0.85
C ASN A 98 -3.39 2.88 -0.14
N SER A 99 -2.63 3.56 -1.00
CA SER A 99 -3.15 4.61 -1.90
C SER A 99 -4.28 4.12 -2.81
N ASN A 100 -4.23 2.86 -3.28
CA ASN A 100 -5.27 2.27 -4.11
C ASN A 100 -6.63 2.10 -3.41
N TYR A 101 -6.67 2.15 -2.08
CA TYR A 101 -7.91 2.20 -1.28
C TYR A 101 -8.22 3.62 -0.78
N ALA A 102 -7.20 4.43 -0.52
CA ALA A 102 -7.39 5.81 -0.07
C ALA A 102 -8.01 6.69 -1.17
N ILE A 103 -7.47 6.63 -2.40
CA ILE A 103 -7.91 7.49 -3.51
C ILE A 103 -9.39 7.28 -3.86
N PRO A 104 -9.90 6.04 -4.06
CA PRO A 104 -11.33 5.84 -4.31
C PRO A 104 -12.25 6.26 -3.16
N ALA A 105 -11.72 6.29 -1.93
CA ALA A 105 -12.44 6.77 -0.75
C ALA A 105 -12.40 8.31 -0.60
N ASN A 106 -11.93 9.04 -1.62
CA ASN A 106 -11.71 10.49 -1.62
C ASN A 106 -10.73 10.98 -0.54
N LEU A 107 -9.78 10.14 -0.14
CA LEU A 107 -8.66 10.50 0.72
C LEU A 107 -7.43 10.74 -0.16
N ASN A 108 -6.94 11.96 -0.20
CA ASN A 108 -5.75 12.30 -0.98
C ASN A 108 -4.48 11.99 -0.16
N PRO A 109 -3.62 11.04 -0.58
CA PRO A 109 -2.43 10.66 0.19
C PRO A 109 -1.47 11.81 0.49
N VAL A 110 -1.42 12.84 -0.35
CA VAL A 110 -0.52 13.99 -0.15
C VAL A 110 -1.16 15.08 0.73
N LYS A 111 -2.46 15.35 0.54
CA LYS A 111 -3.15 16.49 1.18
C LYS A 111 -3.78 16.13 2.52
N ASP A 112 -4.27 14.89 2.67
CA ASP A 112 -5.08 14.47 3.82
C ASP A 112 -4.30 13.60 4.79
N SER A 113 -3.13 13.05 4.41
CA SER A 113 -2.33 12.22 5.31
C SER A 113 -1.53 13.06 6.31
N LEU A 114 -1.37 12.54 7.51
CA LEU A 114 -0.46 13.08 8.53
C LEU A 114 0.97 12.56 8.35
N LEU A 115 1.10 11.37 7.80
CA LEU A 115 2.35 10.70 7.48
C LEU A 115 2.24 10.08 6.09
N ILE A 116 3.30 10.17 5.31
CA ILE A 116 3.41 9.51 4.02
C ILE A 116 4.77 8.82 3.93
N GLU A 117 4.80 7.69 3.25
CA GLU A 117 6.01 6.98 2.90
C GLU A 117 6.82 7.81 1.89
N ASP A 118 8.13 7.77 1.97
CA ASP A 118 8.99 8.50 1.05
C ASP A 118 9.18 7.75 -0.29
N SER A 119 9.76 8.43 -1.28
CA SER A 119 9.97 7.89 -2.63
C SER A 119 11.06 6.80 -2.73
N ALA A 120 11.84 6.58 -1.66
CA ALA A 120 12.84 5.52 -1.59
C ALA A 120 12.25 4.16 -1.16
N SER A 121 10.92 4.08 -1.12
CA SER A 121 10.19 2.87 -0.75
C SER A 121 10.50 1.68 -1.68
N SER A 122 10.73 0.51 -1.08
CA SER A 122 10.90 -0.77 -1.80
C SER A 122 9.58 -1.38 -2.29
N TYR A 123 8.48 -0.63 -2.18
CA TYR A 123 7.13 -1.11 -2.49
C TYR A 123 6.60 -0.56 -3.82
N GLY A 124 7.48 -0.35 -4.82
CA GLY A 124 7.08 -0.05 -6.19
C GLY A 124 6.19 -1.16 -6.74
N ASN A 125 5.14 -0.78 -7.46
CA ASN A 125 4.23 -1.77 -8.05
C ASN A 125 4.82 -2.37 -9.32
N ILE A 126 4.55 -3.65 -9.53
CA ILE A 126 5.12 -4.50 -10.55
C ILE A 126 4.05 -5.04 -11.50
N LEU A 127 4.46 -5.32 -12.73
CA LEU A 127 3.74 -6.22 -13.62
C LEU A 127 4.22 -7.64 -13.33
N ALA A 128 3.30 -8.55 -13.01
CA ALA A 128 3.61 -9.93 -12.71
C ALA A 128 2.85 -10.91 -13.62
N VAL A 129 3.50 -12.02 -13.94
CA VAL A 129 3.00 -13.05 -14.85
C VAL A 129 3.24 -14.44 -14.28
N LYS A 130 2.56 -15.45 -14.82
CA LYS A 130 2.90 -16.85 -14.51
C LYS A 130 4.30 -17.15 -14.99
N GLU A 131 5.09 -17.88 -14.19
CA GLU A 131 6.45 -18.31 -14.52
C GLU A 131 6.51 -18.99 -15.89
N GLY A 132 7.49 -18.61 -16.69
CA GLY A 132 7.67 -19.05 -18.07
C GLY A 132 7.04 -18.12 -19.13
N ASN A 133 6.22 -17.14 -18.73
CA ASN A 133 5.59 -16.18 -19.64
C ASN A 133 6.33 -14.83 -19.73
N GLU A 134 7.37 -14.60 -18.93
CA GLU A 134 8.08 -13.32 -18.74
C GLU A 134 8.60 -12.73 -20.04
N ASN A 135 9.00 -13.60 -20.97
CA ASN A 135 9.65 -13.22 -22.21
C ASN A 135 8.74 -13.34 -23.45
N THR A 136 7.44 -13.58 -23.25
CA THR A 136 6.52 -13.64 -24.39
C THR A 136 6.42 -12.27 -25.07
N PRO A 137 6.29 -12.23 -26.42
CA PRO A 137 6.24 -10.95 -27.14
C PRO A 137 5.14 -10.02 -26.67
N LYS A 138 3.96 -10.55 -26.31
CA LYS A 138 2.85 -9.74 -25.80
C LYS A 138 3.14 -9.12 -24.43
N ILE A 139 3.83 -9.84 -23.54
CA ILE A 139 4.21 -9.31 -22.22
C ILE A 139 5.30 -8.24 -22.36
N LYS A 140 6.28 -8.44 -23.26
CA LYS A 140 7.28 -7.40 -23.58
C LYS A 140 6.63 -6.14 -24.17
N ALA A 141 5.63 -6.29 -25.02
CA ALA A 141 4.89 -5.15 -25.57
C ALA A 141 4.13 -4.39 -24.46
N LEU A 142 3.47 -5.10 -23.56
CA LEU A 142 2.78 -4.50 -22.41
C LEU A 142 3.75 -3.78 -21.47
N LYS A 143 4.89 -4.41 -21.16
CA LYS A 143 5.97 -3.79 -20.36
C LYS A 143 6.43 -2.48 -20.99
N ALA A 144 6.78 -2.48 -22.27
CA ALA A 144 7.22 -1.27 -22.97
C ALA A 144 6.16 -0.17 -22.92
N ALA A 145 4.88 -0.51 -23.09
CA ALA A 145 3.79 0.44 -23.00
C ALA A 145 3.66 1.05 -21.59
N LEU A 146 3.80 0.24 -20.53
CA LEU A 146 3.76 0.72 -19.13
C LEU A 146 4.97 1.59 -18.78
N GLU A 147 6.15 1.28 -19.30
CA GLU A 147 7.39 2.04 -19.09
C GLU A 147 7.51 3.29 -20.00
N SER A 148 6.42 3.69 -20.64
CA SER A 148 6.44 4.81 -21.57
C SER A 148 6.38 6.17 -20.88
N LYS A 149 6.90 7.18 -21.59
CA LYS A 149 6.76 8.59 -21.17
C LYS A 149 5.28 9.01 -21.06
N LYS A 150 4.41 8.50 -21.95
CA LYS A 150 2.98 8.80 -21.92
C LYS A 150 2.34 8.33 -20.61
N VAL A 151 2.71 7.15 -20.14
CA VAL A 151 2.26 6.61 -18.83
C VAL A 151 2.85 7.42 -17.67
N ALA A 152 4.15 7.72 -17.69
CA ALA A 152 4.78 8.54 -16.66
C ALA A 152 4.16 9.94 -16.56
N ASP A 153 3.91 10.60 -17.67
CA ASP A 153 3.26 11.92 -17.72
C ASP A 153 1.82 11.86 -17.19
N PHE A 154 1.09 10.79 -17.52
CA PHE A 154 -0.26 10.56 -16.99
C PHE A 154 -0.24 10.42 -15.46
N ILE A 155 0.64 9.58 -14.92
CA ILE A 155 0.78 9.39 -13.47
C ILE A 155 1.05 10.73 -12.79
N ASN A 156 2.02 11.49 -13.27
CA ASN A 156 2.43 12.76 -12.69
C ASN A 156 1.29 13.81 -12.73
N SER A 157 0.57 13.89 -13.86
CA SER A 157 -0.51 14.88 -14.03
C SER A 157 -1.79 14.50 -13.31
N LYS A 158 -2.13 13.20 -13.27
CA LYS A 158 -3.38 12.71 -12.68
C LYS A 158 -3.34 12.70 -11.16
N TYR A 159 -2.22 12.26 -10.59
CA TYR A 159 -2.15 11.96 -9.16
C TYR A 159 -1.37 13.00 -8.35
N GLU A 160 -0.70 13.97 -8.99
CA GLU A 160 -0.06 15.12 -8.33
C GLU A 160 0.83 14.72 -7.12
N GLY A 161 1.54 13.59 -7.23
CA GLY A 161 2.41 13.06 -6.19
C GLY A 161 1.75 12.04 -5.25
N ALA A 162 0.43 11.82 -5.31
CA ALA A 162 -0.24 10.74 -4.58
C ALA A 162 0.13 9.34 -5.10
N VAL A 163 0.49 9.25 -6.37
CA VAL A 163 1.14 8.12 -7.04
C VAL A 163 2.29 8.68 -7.85
N ILE A 164 3.44 8.04 -7.80
CA ILE A 164 4.65 8.45 -8.51
C ILE A 164 5.11 7.37 -9.49
N SER A 165 5.62 7.78 -10.65
CA SER A 165 6.29 6.87 -11.57
C SER A 165 7.69 6.56 -11.05
N VAL A 166 8.05 5.28 -11.01
CA VAL A 166 9.40 4.81 -10.63
C VAL A 166 10.26 4.47 -11.85
N VAL A 167 9.76 4.71 -13.05
CA VAL A 167 10.50 4.49 -14.30
C VAL A 167 11.49 5.63 -14.51
N GLU A 168 12.79 5.34 -14.39
CA GLU A 168 13.84 6.36 -14.47
C GLU A 168 14.00 6.93 -15.88
N ASN A 169 13.92 6.07 -16.91
CA ASN A 169 14.14 6.42 -18.31
C ASN A 169 12.95 5.98 -19.16
N PRO A 170 11.80 6.67 -19.09
CA PRO A 170 10.61 6.25 -19.82
C PRO A 170 10.79 6.36 -21.34
N GLY A 171 10.45 5.28 -22.04
CA GLY A 171 10.54 5.13 -23.49
C GLY A 171 9.35 5.73 -24.25
N ASP A 172 9.27 5.42 -25.54
CA ASP A 172 8.17 5.81 -26.43
C ASP A 172 6.94 4.89 -26.32
N GLY A 173 7.06 3.78 -25.59
CA GLY A 173 5.99 2.80 -25.37
C GLY A 173 6.12 1.56 -26.27
N PHE A 174 7.19 1.44 -27.05
CA PHE A 174 7.40 0.31 -27.95
C PHE A 174 8.79 -0.31 -27.74
N ASP A 175 8.84 -1.63 -27.74
CA ASP A 175 10.10 -2.39 -27.76
C ASP A 175 10.52 -2.59 -29.25
N ALA A 176 11.60 -1.96 -29.66
CA ALA A 176 12.12 -2.02 -31.03
C ALA A 176 12.58 -3.44 -31.46
N THR A 177 12.70 -4.38 -30.52
CA THR A 177 13.08 -5.78 -30.81
C THR A 177 11.89 -6.66 -31.19
N LEU A 178 10.64 -6.16 -31.04
CA LEU A 178 9.44 -6.92 -31.33
C LEU A 178 8.92 -6.73 -32.74
N ASP A 179 8.42 -7.83 -33.30
CA ASP A 179 7.61 -7.80 -34.51
C ASP A 179 6.15 -7.52 -34.16
N TYR A 180 5.75 -6.25 -34.17
CA TYR A 180 4.39 -5.83 -33.86
C TYR A 180 3.35 -6.28 -34.90
N ASP A 181 3.75 -6.53 -36.14
CA ASP A 181 2.83 -7.06 -37.17
C ASP A 181 2.38 -8.49 -36.81
N ALA A 182 3.27 -9.28 -36.22
CA ALA A 182 2.94 -10.62 -35.69
C ALA A 182 2.05 -10.59 -34.48
N LEU A 183 2.00 -9.46 -33.74
CA LEU A 183 1.14 -9.27 -32.55
C LEU A 183 -0.22 -8.67 -32.88
N LYS A 184 -0.42 -8.18 -34.09
CA LYS A 184 -1.66 -7.53 -34.53
C LYS A 184 -2.86 -8.48 -34.38
N GLY A 185 -3.91 -7.99 -33.75
CA GLY A 185 -5.14 -8.76 -33.47
C GLY A 185 -5.06 -9.65 -32.22
N GLN A 186 -3.92 -9.71 -31.54
CA GLN A 186 -3.81 -10.44 -30.27
C GLN A 186 -4.44 -9.65 -29.12
N GLU A 187 -4.90 -10.39 -28.11
CA GLU A 187 -5.40 -9.86 -26.84
C GLU A 187 -4.39 -10.14 -25.72
N ILE A 188 -4.22 -9.15 -24.84
CA ILE A 188 -3.51 -9.27 -23.56
C ILE A 188 -4.52 -8.98 -22.47
N SER A 189 -4.64 -9.88 -21.49
CA SER A 189 -5.55 -9.74 -20.36
C SER A 189 -4.77 -9.46 -19.07
N VAL A 190 -5.19 -8.44 -18.31
CA VAL A 190 -4.50 -8.01 -17.08
C VAL A 190 -5.48 -7.80 -15.94
N ALA A 191 -5.23 -8.47 -14.81
CA ALA A 191 -5.93 -8.24 -13.56
C ALA A 191 -5.31 -7.05 -12.82
N ALA A 192 -6.12 -6.11 -12.36
CA ALA A 192 -5.64 -4.89 -11.71
C ALA A 192 -6.61 -4.37 -10.65
N SER A 193 -6.10 -3.58 -9.68
CA SER A 193 -6.99 -2.78 -8.84
C SER A 193 -7.57 -1.61 -9.66
N PRO A 194 -8.79 -1.16 -9.37
CA PRO A 194 -9.45 -0.11 -10.17
C PRO A 194 -8.62 1.18 -10.26
N THR A 195 -8.15 1.68 -9.13
CA THR A 195 -7.33 2.90 -9.03
C THR A 195 -6.07 2.60 -8.20
N PRO A 196 -4.87 3.04 -8.60
CA PRO A 196 -4.55 3.75 -9.86
C PRO A 196 -4.31 2.80 -11.04
N HIS A 197 -4.24 1.49 -10.83
CA HIS A 197 -3.65 0.51 -11.74
C HIS A 197 -4.43 0.35 -13.06
N ALA A 198 -5.76 0.16 -13.00
CA ALA A 198 -6.57 0.06 -14.21
C ALA A 198 -6.58 1.39 -14.99
N GLU A 199 -6.53 2.54 -14.32
CA GLU A 199 -6.42 3.84 -14.95
C GLU A 199 -5.08 4.02 -15.69
N ILE A 200 -3.98 3.52 -15.11
CA ILE A 200 -2.65 3.51 -15.74
C ILE A 200 -2.64 2.56 -16.96
N LEU A 201 -3.20 1.35 -16.78
CA LEU A 201 -3.35 0.38 -17.88
C LEU A 201 -4.21 0.92 -19.03
N ALA A 202 -5.18 1.80 -18.77
CA ALA A 202 -5.96 2.43 -19.82
C ALA A 202 -5.08 3.28 -20.77
N VAL A 203 -4.04 3.93 -20.24
CA VAL A 203 -3.06 4.64 -21.07
C VAL A 203 -2.19 3.66 -21.89
N ALA A 204 -1.73 2.58 -21.26
CA ALA A 204 -0.99 1.52 -21.96
C ALA A 204 -1.85 0.86 -23.06
N LYS A 205 -3.15 0.71 -22.83
CA LYS A 205 -4.12 0.21 -23.82
C LYS A 205 -4.17 1.06 -25.07
N GLU A 206 -4.14 2.39 -24.95
CA GLU A 206 -4.10 3.29 -26.11
C GLU A 206 -2.81 3.09 -26.93
N ILE A 207 -1.66 2.93 -26.26
CA ILE A 207 -0.37 2.70 -26.92
C ILE A 207 -0.39 1.36 -27.67
N LEU A 208 -0.83 0.30 -27.04
CA LEU A 208 -0.93 -1.03 -27.65
C LEU A 208 -1.89 -1.06 -28.85
N ALA A 209 -3.00 -0.31 -28.76
CA ALA A 209 -3.98 -0.18 -29.83
C ALA A 209 -3.39 0.44 -31.12
N GLU A 210 -2.36 1.30 -31.03
CA GLU A 210 -1.64 1.84 -32.18
C GLU A 210 -0.97 0.74 -33.03
N LYS A 211 -0.67 -0.41 -32.39
CA LYS A 211 -0.13 -1.61 -33.04
C LYS A 211 -1.19 -2.69 -33.30
N GLY A 212 -2.47 -2.38 -33.07
CA GLY A 212 -3.57 -3.32 -33.27
C GLY A 212 -3.64 -4.43 -32.22
N ILE A 213 -3.04 -4.24 -31.04
CA ILE A 213 -3.10 -5.15 -29.90
C ILE A 213 -4.22 -4.69 -28.97
N THR A 214 -5.07 -5.62 -28.51
CA THR A 214 -6.14 -5.34 -27.58
C THR A 214 -5.67 -5.59 -26.15
N LEU A 215 -5.79 -4.60 -25.25
CA LEU A 215 -5.60 -4.79 -23.82
C LEU A 215 -6.97 -4.90 -23.13
N LYS A 216 -7.21 -6.06 -22.50
CA LYS A 216 -8.39 -6.33 -21.67
C LYS A 216 -8.00 -6.18 -20.21
N ILE A 217 -8.64 -5.25 -19.50
CA ILE A 217 -8.39 -4.97 -18.08
C ILE A 217 -9.53 -5.58 -17.28
N LEU A 218 -9.20 -6.41 -16.28
CA LEU A 218 -10.13 -7.02 -15.34
C LEU A 218 -9.85 -6.43 -13.97
N GLU A 219 -10.85 -5.78 -13.39
CA GLU A 219 -10.72 -5.09 -12.11
C GLU A 219 -11.10 -5.98 -10.93
N PHE A 220 -10.24 -5.97 -9.90
CA PHE A 220 -10.42 -6.68 -8.64
C PHE A 220 -10.21 -5.72 -7.47
N THR A 221 -11.04 -5.85 -6.44
CA THR A 221 -11.01 -4.97 -5.26
C THR A 221 -10.30 -5.58 -4.06
N ASP A 222 -9.80 -6.81 -4.18
CA ASP A 222 -9.00 -7.52 -3.19
C ASP A 222 -7.58 -7.79 -3.72
N TYR A 223 -6.69 -8.30 -2.86
CA TYR A 223 -5.30 -8.59 -3.22
C TYR A 223 -5.03 -10.08 -3.52
N VAL A 224 -6.02 -10.97 -3.34
CA VAL A 224 -5.85 -12.41 -3.51
C VAL A 224 -6.18 -12.85 -4.93
N GLN A 225 -7.34 -12.43 -5.44
CA GLN A 225 -7.86 -12.89 -6.73
C GLN A 225 -6.94 -12.54 -7.92
N PRO A 226 -6.30 -11.36 -8.00
CA PRO A 226 -5.40 -11.05 -9.12
C PRO A 226 -4.25 -12.04 -9.29
N ASN A 227 -3.73 -12.60 -8.20
CA ASN A 227 -2.70 -13.64 -8.27
C ASN A 227 -3.28 -15.00 -8.66
N ASN A 228 -4.44 -15.37 -8.12
CA ASN A 228 -5.09 -16.64 -8.46
C ASN A 228 -5.39 -16.76 -9.95
N VAL A 229 -5.93 -15.72 -10.58
CA VAL A 229 -6.27 -15.73 -12.01
C VAL A 229 -5.04 -15.73 -12.93
N VAL A 230 -3.90 -15.20 -12.47
CA VAL A 230 -2.62 -15.31 -13.19
C VAL A 230 -2.05 -16.72 -13.05
N ASP A 231 -2.02 -17.26 -11.83
CA ASP A 231 -1.45 -18.59 -11.60
C ASP A 231 -2.26 -19.68 -12.32
N SER A 232 -3.59 -19.57 -12.36
CA SER A 232 -4.46 -20.47 -13.13
C SER A 232 -4.31 -20.31 -14.65
N GLY A 233 -3.72 -19.20 -15.13
CA GLY A 233 -3.61 -18.88 -16.56
C GLY A 233 -4.91 -18.33 -17.17
N GLU A 234 -5.88 -17.89 -16.34
CA GLU A 234 -7.11 -17.24 -16.79
C GLU A 234 -6.84 -15.85 -17.38
N VAL A 235 -5.84 -15.15 -16.85
CA VAL A 235 -5.33 -13.89 -17.39
C VAL A 235 -3.82 -13.97 -17.62
N ASP A 236 -3.30 -13.10 -18.49
CA ASP A 236 -1.89 -13.11 -18.89
C ASP A 236 -0.97 -12.51 -17.82
N ALA A 237 -1.45 -11.50 -17.08
CA ALA A 237 -0.66 -10.75 -16.11
C ALA A 237 -1.56 -10.14 -15.02
N ASN A 238 -0.92 -9.65 -13.95
CA ASN A 238 -1.53 -8.69 -13.04
C ASN A 238 -0.65 -7.46 -12.82
N TYR A 239 -1.30 -6.37 -12.42
CA TYR A 239 -0.65 -5.11 -12.09
C TYR A 239 -1.39 -4.47 -10.90
N PHE A 240 -0.91 -4.72 -9.66
CA PHE A 240 -1.54 -4.23 -8.43
C PHE A 240 -0.63 -4.34 -7.21
N GLN A 241 0.43 -5.13 -7.25
CA GLN A 241 1.23 -5.57 -6.12
C GLN A 241 2.69 -5.13 -6.21
N HIS A 242 3.44 -5.33 -5.13
CA HIS A 242 4.87 -5.12 -5.01
C HIS A 242 5.61 -6.43 -4.72
N ILE A 243 6.93 -6.47 -4.91
CA ILE A 243 7.75 -7.68 -4.74
C ILE A 243 7.53 -8.37 -3.39
N PRO A 244 7.59 -7.69 -2.23
CA PRO A 244 7.39 -8.38 -0.95
C PRO A 244 6.05 -9.11 -0.85
N TYR A 245 4.98 -8.55 -1.39
CA TYR A 245 3.66 -9.21 -1.41
C TYR A 245 3.64 -10.42 -2.34
N LEU A 246 4.23 -10.29 -3.54
CA LEU A 246 4.33 -11.41 -4.49
C LEU A 246 5.09 -12.60 -3.90
N ASP A 247 6.24 -12.34 -3.28
CA ASP A 247 7.08 -13.39 -2.69
C ASP A 247 6.35 -14.12 -1.55
N ASP A 248 5.70 -13.35 -0.66
CA ASP A 248 4.92 -13.90 0.44
C ASP A 248 3.71 -14.69 -0.07
N PHE A 249 2.98 -14.17 -1.07
CA PHE A 249 1.84 -14.85 -1.68
C PHE A 249 2.25 -16.18 -2.30
N ASN A 250 3.34 -16.20 -3.08
CA ASN A 250 3.87 -17.43 -3.67
C ASN A 250 4.23 -18.47 -2.60
N ALA A 251 4.91 -18.03 -1.54
CA ALA A 251 5.33 -18.92 -0.46
C ALA A 251 4.13 -19.52 0.31
N GLN A 252 3.09 -18.72 0.56
CA GLN A 252 1.93 -19.18 1.30
C GLN A 252 0.97 -20.05 0.49
N ASN A 253 0.84 -19.79 -0.82
CA ASN A 253 -0.16 -20.41 -1.68
C ASN A 253 0.44 -21.45 -2.64
N GLY A 254 1.77 -21.59 -2.71
CA GLY A 254 2.44 -22.51 -3.62
C GLY A 254 2.26 -22.11 -5.10
N THR A 255 2.08 -20.82 -5.36
CA THR A 255 1.94 -20.27 -6.71
C THR A 255 3.30 -19.95 -7.32
N HIS A 256 3.35 -19.85 -8.66
CA HIS A 256 4.57 -19.61 -9.43
C HIS A 256 4.39 -18.37 -10.31
N ILE A 257 4.31 -17.22 -9.67
CA ILE A 257 4.15 -15.93 -10.32
C ILE A 257 5.48 -15.17 -10.18
N VAL A 258 5.89 -14.48 -11.24
CA VAL A 258 7.16 -13.75 -11.29
C VAL A 258 6.96 -12.33 -11.80
N SER A 259 7.80 -11.41 -11.33
CA SER A 259 7.82 -10.02 -11.78
C SER A 259 8.51 -9.88 -13.14
N VAL A 260 8.01 -8.96 -13.96
CA VAL A 260 8.63 -8.54 -15.24
C VAL A 260 8.93 -7.03 -15.30
N LEU A 261 8.53 -6.28 -14.27
CA LEU A 261 8.88 -4.87 -14.05
C LEU A 261 9.63 -4.76 -12.74
#